data_74f5e0b23a195a8fca941d74cf879b05
#
_entry.id   74f5e0b23a195a8fca941d74cf879b05
#
_cell.length_a   1.000
_cell.length_b   1.000
_cell.length_c   1.000
_cell.angle_alpha   90.00
_cell.angle_beta   90.00
_cell.angle_gamma   90.00
#
_symmetry.space_group_name_H-M   'P 1'
#
loop_
_entity.id
_entity.type
_entity.pdbx_description
1 polymer ?
#
loop_
_entity_poly.entity_id
_entity_poly.type
_entity_poly.pdbx_seq_one_letter_code
_entity_poly.pdbx_strand_id
1 'polypeptide(L)'
;MTSKLEQLKQMTTVVADTGDFEAIARVKPVDATTNPSLLLKAAAIPGYAELLNACVGDCKGDVGLASDRFGVAVGQEILKVIPGRISTEVDARLSFDTDAVLKRAHRLIELYDKAGIGRDRVLIKIASTWEGIRAAEILEKEGIQTNLTLLFSFAQAAACAEAGVFLISPFVGRIYDWYKKANGNDYSGADDRACSR
;
A
#
# COMPACT_ATOMS: atom_id res chain seq x y z
N MET A 1 7.01 -32.30 -5.55
CA MET A 1 7.18 -31.13 -6.44
C MET A 1 6.89 -29.87 -5.62
N THR A 2 7.80 -28.91 -5.62
CA THR A 2 7.61 -27.60 -4.98
C THR A 2 6.49 -26.84 -5.71
N SER A 3 5.58 -26.21 -4.97
CA SER A 3 4.51 -25.40 -5.57
C SER A 3 5.10 -24.17 -6.29
N LYS A 4 4.34 -23.57 -7.22
CA LYS A 4 4.76 -22.31 -7.87
C LYS A 4 4.99 -21.18 -6.86
N LEU A 5 4.21 -21.14 -5.77
CA LEU A 5 4.39 -20.16 -4.70
C LEU A 5 5.74 -20.37 -3.98
N GLU A 6 6.11 -21.61 -3.66
CA GLU A 6 7.39 -21.89 -3.02
C GLU A 6 8.59 -21.58 -3.92
N GLN A 7 8.45 -21.78 -5.22
CA GLN A 7 9.47 -21.36 -6.19
C GLN A 7 9.59 -19.84 -6.24
N LEU A 8 8.46 -19.12 -6.25
CA LEU A 8 8.44 -17.64 -6.26
C LEU A 8 9.10 -17.08 -5.01
N LYS A 9 8.83 -17.64 -3.82
CA LYS A 9 9.46 -17.23 -2.56
C LYS A 9 10.98 -17.36 -2.55
N GLN A 10 11.54 -18.25 -3.36
CA GLN A 10 12.99 -18.41 -3.50
C GLN A 10 13.65 -17.34 -4.40
N MET A 11 12.85 -16.71 -5.26
CA MET A 11 13.33 -15.73 -6.24
C MET A 11 13.07 -14.28 -5.83
N THR A 12 12.08 -14.03 -5.00
CA THR A 12 11.66 -12.67 -4.64
C THR A 12 10.93 -12.64 -3.28
N THR A 13 10.80 -11.44 -2.73
CA THR A 13 9.95 -11.19 -1.56
C THR A 13 8.48 -11.15 -1.98
N VAL A 14 7.68 -12.05 -1.42
CA VAL A 14 6.24 -12.08 -1.71
C VAL A 14 5.51 -11.10 -0.79
N VAL A 15 4.77 -10.19 -1.40
CA VAL A 15 3.93 -9.19 -0.73
C VAL A 15 2.46 -9.51 -1.01
N ALA A 16 1.61 -9.55 0.01
CA ALA A 16 0.18 -9.74 -0.16
C ALA A 16 -0.55 -8.40 -0.34
N ASP A 17 -1.41 -8.30 -1.36
CA ASP A 17 -2.27 -7.14 -1.60
C ASP A 17 -3.72 -7.50 -1.26
N THR A 18 -4.05 -7.53 0.03
CA THR A 18 -5.39 -7.85 0.54
C THR A 18 -5.59 -7.34 1.97
N GLY A 19 -6.85 -7.07 2.34
CA GLY A 19 -7.24 -6.80 3.72
C GLY A 19 -7.75 -8.05 4.48
N ASP A 20 -7.74 -9.23 3.84
CA ASP A 20 -8.17 -10.50 4.44
C ASP A 20 -6.99 -11.20 5.12
N PHE A 21 -6.91 -11.08 6.44
CA PHE A 21 -5.82 -11.65 7.23
C PHE A 21 -5.79 -13.19 7.19
N GLU A 22 -6.93 -13.87 7.01
CA GLU A 22 -6.95 -15.33 6.87
C GLU A 22 -6.31 -15.78 5.56
N ALA A 23 -6.56 -15.06 4.46
CA ALA A 23 -5.89 -15.31 3.19
C ALA A 23 -4.37 -15.06 3.31
N ILE A 24 -3.97 -13.99 4.02
CA ILE A 24 -2.57 -13.67 4.29
C ILE A 24 -1.91 -14.80 5.09
N ALA A 25 -2.56 -15.29 6.16
CA ALA A 25 -2.04 -16.37 6.98
C ALA A 25 -1.81 -17.67 6.20
N ARG A 26 -2.64 -17.96 5.18
CA ARG A 26 -2.44 -19.12 4.29
C ARG A 26 -1.24 -18.99 3.36
N VAL A 27 -1.05 -17.80 2.79
CA VAL A 27 0.04 -17.53 1.81
C VAL A 27 1.39 -17.35 2.51
N LYS A 28 1.39 -16.83 3.75
CA LYS A 28 2.58 -16.49 4.54
C LYS A 28 3.55 -15.60 3.74
N PRO A 29 3.11 -14.41 3.31
CA PRO A 29 3.99 -13.44 2.66
C PRO A 29 4.97 -12.84 3.66
N VAL A 30 5.97 -12.12 3.18
CA VAL A 30 6.87 -11.34 4.04
C VAL A 30 6.20 -10.04 4.46
N ASP A 31 5.69 -9.29 3.49
CA ASP A 31 5.03 -8.00 3.67
C ASP A 31 3.57 -8.05 3.19
N ALA A 32 2.79 -7.05 3.56
CA ALA A 32 1.45 -6.87 3.04
C ALA A 32 1.18 -5.39 2.69
N THR A 33 0.20 -5.17 1.83
CA THR A 33 -0.26 -3.83 1.47
C THR A 33 -1.78 -3.79 1.49
N THR A 34 -2.31 -2.66 1.92
CA THR A 34 -3.74 -2.35 1.85
C THR A 34 -3.99 -1.13 0.96
N ASN A 35 -5.24 -0.87 0.67
CA ASN A 35 -5.70 0.33 -0.01
C ASN A 35 -7.16 0.60 0.38
N PRO A 36 -7.73 1.78 0.08
CA PRO A 36 -9.10 2.11 0.48
C PRO A 36 -10.16 1.10 0.01
N SER A 37 -10.02 0.55 -1.19
CA SER A 37 -10.96 -0.45 -1.70
C SER A 37 -10.88 -1.78 -0.95
N LEU A 38 -9.69 -2.18 -0.52
CA LEU A 38 -9.49 -3.38 0.31
C LEU A 38 -10.02 -3.18 1.71
N LEU A 39 -9.85 -1.98 2.29
CA LEU A 39 -10.45 -1.62 3.59
C LEU A 39 -11.97 -1.64 3.53
N LEU A 40 -12.58 -1.15 2.44
CA LEU A 40 -14.03 -1.22 2.24
C LEU A 40 -14.51 -2.68 2.18
N LYS A 41 -13.79 -3.55 1.50
CA LYS A 41 -14.10 -4.99 1.49
C LYS A 41 -13.92 -5.64 2.86
N ALA A 42 -12.85 -5.28 3.57
CA ALA A 42 -12.60 -5.76 4.93
C ALA A 42 -13.74 -5.35 5.89
N ALA A 43 -14.24 -4.12 5.79
CA ALA A 43 -15.38 -3.65 6.58
C ALA A 43 -16.65 -4.49 6.42
N ALA A 44 -16.80 -5.21 5.30
CA ALA A 44 -17.92 -6.12 5.05
C ALA A 44 -17.71 -7.53 5.62
N ILE A 45 -16.51 -7.85 6.10
CA ILE A 45 -16.20 -9.16 6.70
C ILE A 45 -16.72 -9.17 8.15
N PRO A 46 -17.57 -10.16 8.55
CA PRO A 46 -18.13 -10.18 9.91
C PRO A 46 -17.10 -10.09 11.04
N GLY A 47 -15.91 -10.69 10.87
CA GLY A 47 -14.82 -10.65 11.84
C GLY A 47 -14.24 -9.25 12.09
N TYR A 48 -14.50 -8.27 11.23
CA TYR A 48 -14.06 -6.88 11.41
C TYR A 48 -15.15 -5.93 11.90
N ALA A 49 -16.39 -6.39 12.08
CA ALA A 49 -17.52 -5.53 12.46
C ALA A 49 -17.29 -4.85 13.82
N GLU A 50 -16.82 -5.58 14.82
CA GLU A 50 -16.50 -5.03 16.14
C GLU A 50 -15.36 -4.02 16.07
N LEU A 51 -14.33 -4.32 15.28
CA LEU A 51 -13.18 -3.45 15.05
C LEU A 51 -13.61 -2.13 14.40
N LEU A 52 -14.48 -2.20 13.38
CA LEU A 52 -15.03 -1.02 12.71
C LEU A 52 -15.85 -0.17 13.70
N ASN A 53 -16.74 -0.80 14.47
CA ASN A 53 -17.58 -0.11 15.46
C ASN A 53 -16.72 0.61 16.52
N ALA A 54 -15.66 -0.03 17.02
CA ALA A 54 -14.74 0.58 17.94
C ALA A 54 -14.01 1.80 17.33
N CYS A 55 -13.61 1.71 16.07
CA CYS A 55 -12.95 2.82 15.37
C CYS A 55 -13.87 4.03 15.14
N VAL A 56 -15.17 3.79 14.94
CA VAL A 56 -16.16 4.85 14.69
C VAL A 56 -16.62 5.52 15.98
N GLY A 57 -16.79 4.75 17.08
CA GLY A 57 -17.40 5.22 18.32
C GLY A 57 -16.74 6.46 18.94
N ASP A 58 -15.40 6.52 18.87
CA ASP A 58 -14.61 7.59 19.49
C ASP A 58 -14.33 8.78 18.55
N CYS A 59 -14.80 8.76 17.31
CA CYS A 59 -14.44 9.76 16.31
C CYS A 59 -15.35 10.99 16.24
N LYS A 60 -16.42 11.02 17.04
CA LYS A 60 -17.37 12.17 17.13
C LYS A 60 -17.82 12.71 15.76
N GLY A 61 -17.98 11.80 14.77
CA GLY A 61 -18.41 12.17 13.41
C GLY A 61 -17.26 12.53 12.45
N ASP A 62 -15.99 12.53 12.87
CA ASP A 62 -14.83 12.67 11.96
C ASP A 62 -14.60 11.36 11.17
N VAL A 63 -15.20 11.31 9.98
CA VAL A 63 -15.09 10.17 9.06
C VAL A 63 -13.63 9.93 8.63
N GLY A 64 -12.83 10.99 8.48
CA GLY A 64 -11.41 10.89 8.10
C GLY A 64 -10.60 10.18 9.19
N LEU A 65 -10.83 10.54 10.45
CA LEU A 65 -10.18 9.90 11.58
C LEU A 65 -10.66 8.45 11.77
N ALA A 66 -11.96 8.19 11.59
CA ALA A 66 -12.51 6.84 11.67
C ALA A 66 -11.91 5.91 10.60
N SER A 67 -11.75 6.41 9.37
CA SER A 67 -11.09 5.67 8.28
C SER A 67 -9.62 5.36 8.60
N ASP A 68 -8.88 6.35 9.12
CA ASP A 68 -7.47 6.15 9.49
C ASP A 68 -7.33 5.13 10.62
N ARG A 69 -8.15 5.23 11.67
CA ARG A 69 -8.18 4.26 12.77
C ARG A 69 -8.49 2.85 12.29
N PHE A 70 -9.49 2.72 11.40
CA PHE A 70 -9.84 1.41 10.84
C PHE A 70 -8.70 0.85 9.99
N GLY A 71 -8.07 1.67 9.13
CA GLY A 71 -6.90 1.25 8.35
C GLY A 71 -5.74 0.77 9.22
N VAL A 72 -5.45 1.49 10.30
CA VAL A 72 -4.42 1.10 11.29
C VAL A 72 -4.82 -0.18 12.02
N ALA A 73 -6.09 -0.32 12.44
CA ALA A 73 -6.57 -1.51 13.14
C ALA A 73 -6.49 -2.77 12.25
N VAL A 74 -6.88 -2.68 10.97
CA VAL A 74 -6.67 -3.76 9.98
C VAL A 74 -5.17 -4.05 9.81
N GLY A 75 -4.35 -3.02 9.71
CA GLY A 75 -2.89 -3.16 9.64
C GLY A 75 -2.31 -3.90 10.84
N GLN A 76 -2.80 -3.63 12.05
CA GLN A 76 -2.40 -4.35 13.28
C GLN A 76 -2.72 -5.84 13.21
N GLU A 77 -3.92 -6.21 12.75
CA GLU A 77 -4.29 -7.63 12.59
C GLU A 77 -3.38 -8.33 11.57
N ILE A 78 -3.08 -7.67 10.46
CA ILE A 78 -2.17 -8.19 9.45
C ILE A 78 -0.75 -8.36 10.02
N LEU A 79 -0.24 -7.41 10.79
CA LEU A 79 1.10 -7.45 11.37
C LEU A 79 1.31 -8.60 12.38
N LYS A 80 0.22 -9.18 12.92
CA LYS A 80 0.31 -10.39 13.76
C LYS A 80 0.68 -11.65 12.96
N VAL A 81 0.43 -11.65 11.64
CA VAL A 81 0.58 -12.84 10.78
C VAL A 81 1.70 -12.70 9.74
N ILE A 82 2.30 -11.52 9.60
CA ILE A 82 3.45 -11.27 8.71
C ILE A 82 4.69 -10.86 9.50
N PRO A 83 5.90 -11.29 9.08
CA PRO A 83 7.14 -10.90 9.76
C PRO A 83 7.63 -9.48 9.39
N GLY A 84 7.26 -8.98 8.24
CA GLY A 84 7.73 -7.72 7.67
C GLY A 84 6.80 -6.53 7.92
N ARG A 85 6.54 -5.73 6.88
CA ARG A 85 5.88 -4.43 6.94
C ARG A 85 4.47 -4.45 6.37
N ILE A 86 3.65 -3.54 6.86
CA ILE A 86 2.34 -3.21 6.29
C ILE A 86 2.40 -1.86 5.57
N SER A 87 1.91 -1.78 4.33
CA SER A 87 1.68 -0.50 3.65
C SER A 87 0.25 -0.02 3.91
N THR A 88 0.12 1.14 4.56
CA THR A 88 -1.16 1.80 4.84
C THR A 88 -1.28 3.08 4.04
N GLU A 89 -2.32 3.18 3.22
CA GLU A 89 -2.47 4.24 2.23
C GLU A 89 -3.13 5.48 2.82
N VAL A 90 -2.59 6.67 2.50
CA VAL A 90 -3.24 7.95 2.79
C VAL A 90 -4.47 8.14 1.90
N ASP A 91 -5.41 8.97 2.33
CA ASP A 91 -6.64 9.25 1.57
C ASP A 91 -6.31 9.79 0.17
N ALA A 92 -6.80 9.12 -0.86
CA ALA A 92 -6.55 9.46 -2.26
C ALA A 92 -7.00 10.88 -2.64
N ARG A 93 -7.96 11.47 -1.92
CA ARG A 93 -8.41 12.84 -2.13
C ARG A 93 -7.32 13.89 -1.82
N LEU A 94 -6.27 13.51 -1.10
CA LEU A 94 -5.14 14.37 -0.74
C LEU A 94 -3.99 14.33 -1.76
N SER A 95 -4.10 13.51 -2.81
CA SER A 95 -2.99 13.19 -3.74
C SER A 95 -2.34 14.38 -4.43
N PHE A 96 -2.99 15.55 -4.46
CA PHE A 96 -2.50 16.79 -5.07
C PHE A 96 -2.24 17.90 -4.05
N ASP A 97 -2.05 17.55 -2.77
CA ASP A 97 -1.77 18.47 -1.68
C ASP A 97 -0.67 17.89 -0.77
N THR A 98 0.56 18.34 -0.95
CA THR A 98 1.75 17.86 -0.21
C THR A 98 1.58 17.99 1.30
N ASP A 99 1.09 19.13 1.78
CA ASP A 99 0.96 19.39 3.22
C ASP A 99 -0.13 18.52 3.85
N ALA A 100 -1.25 18.31 3.13
CA ALA A 100 -2.30 17.43 3.59
C ALA A 100 -1.86 15.96 3.62
N VAL A 101 -1.06 15.51 2.64
CA VAL A 101 -0.44 14.17 2.63
C VAL A 101 0.49 14.01 3.84
N LEU A 102 1.39 14.96 4.09
CA LEU A 102 2.30 14.94 5.25
C LEU A 102 1.54 14.84 6.57
N LYS A 103 0.55 15.73 6.76
CA LYS A 103 -0.28 15.74 7.96
C LYS A 103 -0.99 14.38 8.18
N ARG A 104 -1.49 13.78 7.09
CA ARG A 104 -2.16 12.47 7.18
C ARG A 104 -1.16 11.35 7.47
N ALA A 105 0.01 11.37 6.84
CA ALA A 105 1.08 10.39 7.06
C ALA A 105 1.54 10.40 8.52
N HIS A 106 1.83 11.56 9.08
CA HIS A 106 2.21 11.70 10.49
C HIS A 106 1.12 11.17 11.42
N ARG A 107 -0.16 11.47 11.15
CA ARG A 107 -1.28 10.93 11.93
C ARG A 107 -1.36 9.41 11.89
N LEU A 108 -1.12 8.79 10.73
CA LEU A 108 -1.10 7.32 10.63
C LEU A 108 0.04 6.74 11.47
N ILE A 109 1.24 7.31 11.41
CA ILE A 109 2.37 6.87 12.23
C ILE A 109 2.07 7.03 13.72
N GLU A 110 1.50 8.16 14.16
CA GLU A 110 1.07 8.34 15.56
C GLU A 110 0.05 7.31 16.02
N LEU A 111 -0.88 6.92 15.14
CA LEU A 111 -1.86 5.88 15.46
C LEU A 111 -1.19 4.51 15.63
N TYR A 112 -0.20 4.17 14.78
CA TYR A 112 0.58 2.95 14.91
C TYR A 112 1.45 2.98 16.18
N ASP A 113 2.12 4.09 16.49
CA ASP A 113 2.93 4.27 17.71
C ASP A 113 2.06 4.07 18.97
N LYS A 114 0.85 4.66 19.02
CA LYS A 114 -0.11 4.46 20.11
C LYS A 114 -0.56 3.01 20.27
N ALA A 115 -0.52 2.26 19.18
CA ALA A 115 -0.83 0.84 19.13
C ALA A 115 0.39 -0.06 19.47
N GLY A 116 1.54 0.53 19.83
CA GLY A 116 2.78 -0.19 20.14
C GLY A 116 3.52 -0.75 18.92
N ILE A 117 3.23 -0.25 17.71
CA ILE A 117 3.86 -0.68 16.47
C ILE A 117 4.86 0.38 16.03
N GLY A 118 6.14 0.00 15.98
CA GLY A 118 7.21 0.87 15.54
C GLY A 118 7.11 1.19 14.04
N ARG A 119 7.62 2.37 13.66
CA ARG A 119 7.63 2.84 12.26
C ARG A 119 8.44 1.97 11.31
N ASP A 120 9.35 1.14 11.82
CA ASP A 120 10.10 0.13 11.08
C ASP A 120 9.21 -0.99 10.51
N ARG A 121 7.99 -1.16 11.03
CA ARG A 121 6.99 -2.12 10.60
C ARG A 121 5.94 -1.52 9.65
N VAL A 122 6.04 -0.22 9.31
CA VAL A 122 5.01 0.51 8.55
C VAL A 122 5.63 1.20 7.35
N LEU A 123 4.96 1.10 6.20
CA LEU A 123 5.19 1.94 5.02
C LEU A 123 3.97 2.83 4.82
N ILE A 124 4.18 4.13 4.71
CA ILE A 124 3.10 5.04 4.31
C ILE A 124 2.93 4.96 2.79
N LYS A 125 1.76 4.50 2.35
CA LYS A 125 1.47 4.36 0.92
C LYS A 125 0.85 5.64 0.38
N ILE A 126 1.43 6.17 -0.72
CA ILE A 126 1.11 7.50 -1.28
C ILE A 126 1.00 7.37 -2.80
N ALA A 127 0.05 8.08 -3.42
CA ALA A 127 -0.02 8.16 -4.88
C ALA A 127 1.21 8.87 -5.46
N SER A 128 1.77 8.36 -6.57
CA SER A 128 2.94 8.91 -7.26
C SER A 128 2.58 10.13 -8.13
N THR A 129 1.83 11.08 -7.58
CA THR A 129 1.70 12.43 -8.09
C THR A 129 2.96 13.23 -7.78
N TRP A 130 3.17 14.38 -8.40
CA TRP A 130 4.30 15.24 -8.06
C TRP A 130 4.27 15.63 -6.58
N GLU A 131 3.11 16.04 -6.08
CA GLU A 131 2.89 16.44 -4.68
C GLU A 131 3.13 15.26 -3.72
N GLY A 132 2.68 14.05 -4.09
CA GLY A 132 2.91 12.83 -3.32
C GLY A 132 4.39 12.45 -3.25
N ILE A 133 5.14 12.58 -4.35
CA ILE A 133 6.59 12.33 -4.38
C ILE A 133 7.34 13.34 -3.51
N ARG A 134 6.94 14.63 -3.54
CA ARG A 134 7.54 15.66 -2.66
C ARG A 134 7.26 15.39 -1.18
N ALA A 135 6.04 14.93 -0.85
CA ALA A 135 5.71 14.51 0.52
C ALA A 135 6.57 13.29 0.95
N ALA A 136 6.71 12.30 0.07
CA ALA A 136 7.52 11.12 0.35
C ALA A 136 8.99 11.49 0.61
N GLU A 137 9.57 12.39 -0.16
CA GLU A 137 10.95 12.86 0.06
C GLU A 137 11.17 13.45 1.47
N ILE A 138 10.18 14.18 1.98
CA ILE A 138 10.23 14.75 3.33
C ILE A 138 10.12 13.62 4.37
N LEU A 139 9.15 12.72 4.22
CA LEU A 139 8.92 11.60 5.13
C LEU A 139 10.14 10.67 5.23
N GLU A 140 10.77 10.34 4.10
CA GLU A 140 11.98 9.51 4.08
C GLU A 140 13.13 10.16 4.85
N LYS A 141 13.30 11.50 4.75
CA LYS A 141 14.29 12.26 5.53
C LYS A 141 13.98 12.27 7.04
N GLU A 142 12.71 12.12 7.42
CA GLU A 142 12.26 11.97 8.80
C GLU A 142 12.34 10.53 9.32
N GLY A 143 12.81 9.59 8.49
CA GLY A 143 12.88 8.16 8.82
C GLY A 143 11.53 7.44 8.78
N ILE A 144 10.54 8.00 8.08
CA ILE A 144 9.25 7.38 7.79
C ILE A 144 9.32 6.83 6.37
N GLN A 145 9.39 5.50 6.25
CA GLN A 145 9.50 4.83 4.96
C GLN A 145 8.17 4.86 4.19
N THR A 146 8.26 4.98 2.86
CA THR A 146 7.12 5.16 1.99
C THR A 146 7.01 4.10 0.91
N ASN A 147 5.78 3.85 0.41
CA ASN A 147 5.47 3.01 -0.73
C ASN A 147 4.67 3.83 -1.75
N LEU A 148 5.30 4.26 -2.85
CA LEU A 148 4.67 5.09 -3.87
C LEU A 148 3.89 4.21 -4.87
N THR A 149 2.57 4.45 -4.93
CA THR A 149 1.62 3.69 -5.76
C THR A 149 1.04 4.53 -6.89
N LEU A 150 0.18 3.94 -7.73
CA LEU A 150 -0.36 4.59 -8.95
C LEU A 150 0.77 5.05 -9.87
N LEU A 151 1.76 4.21 -10.04
CA LEU A 151 2.94 4.45 -10.85
C LEU A 151 2.78 3.77 -12.21
N PHE A 152 2.71 4.58 -13.28
CA PHE A 152 2.40 4.15 -14.63
C PHE A 152 3.47 4.52 -15.66
N SER A 153 4.49 5.30 -15.27
CA SER A 153 5.52 5.77 -16.18
C SER A 153 6.92 5.70 -15.58
N PHE A 154 7.92 5.60 -16.46
CA PHE A 154 9.31 5.66 -16.07
C PHE A 154 9.68 7.02 -15.42
N ALA A 155 9.07 8.11 -15.87
CA ALA A 155 9.31 9.44 -15.28
C ALA A 155 8.91 9.49 -13.80
N GLN A 156 7.77 8.87 -13.44
CA GLN A 156 7.38 8.75 -12.03
C GLN A 156 8.37 7.91 -11.23
N ALA A 157 8.84 6.77 -11.80
CA ALA A 157 9.82 5.91 -11.14
C ALA A 157 11.15 6.64 -10.89
N ALA A 158 11.65 7.38 -11.88
CA ALA A 158 12.86 8.18 -11.76
C ALA A 158 12.73 9.25 -10.66
N ALA A 159 11.62 10.01 -10.65
CA ALA A 159 11.37 11.02 -9.63
C ALA A 159 11.24 10.41 -8.21
N CYS A 160 10.64 9.24 -8.07
CA CYS A 160 10.60 8.51 -6.80
C CYS A 160 12.01 8.07 -6.34
N ALA A 161 12.85 7.62 -7.26
CA ALA A 161 14.23 7.23 -6.96
C ALA A 161 15.06 8.44 -6.51
N GLU A 162 14.94 9.59 -7.18
CA GLU A 162 15.59 10.83 -6.80
C GLU A 162 15.12 11.34 -5.42
N ALA A 163 13.86 11.13 -5.08
CA ALA A 163 13.28 11.46 -3.77
C ALA A 163 13.72 10.51 -2.65
N GLY A 164 14.45 9.41 -2.97
CA GLY A 164 14.91 8.43 -1.99
C GLY A 164 13.81 7.53 -1.44
N VAL A 165 12.71 7.34 -2.18
CA VAL A 165 11.56 6.52 -1.80
C VAL A 165 11.98 5.07 -1.56
N PHE A 166 11.55 4.50 -0.44
CA PHE A 166 11.90 3.13 -0.06
C PHE A 166 11.33 2.07 -1.02
N LEU A 167 10.06 2.20 -1.42
CA LEU A 167 9.38 1.23 -2.28
C LEU A 167 8.47 1.93 -3.30
N ILE A 168 8.47 1.42 -4.53
CA ILE A 168 7.50 1.81 -5.56
C ILE A 168 6.65 0.61 -5.96
N SER A 169 5.38 0.86 -6.31
CA SER A 169 4.41 -0.14 -6.74
C SER A 169 3.90 0.17 -8.16
N PRO A 170 4.64 -0.24 -9.22
CA PRO A 170 4.21 -0.04 -10.59
C PRO A 170 2.98 -0.89 -10.94
N PHE A 171 2.05 -0.32 -11.69
CA PHE A 171 0.82 -1.01 -12.10
C PHE A 171 1.01 -1.74 -13.44
N VAL A 172 1.96 -2.68 -13.47
CA VAL A 172 2.35 -3.38 -14.71
C VAL A 172 1.19 -4.07 -15.41
N GLY A 173 0.28 -4.71 -14.68
CA GLY A 173 -0.92 -5.35 -15.25
C GLY A 173 -1.84 -4.34 -15.94
N ARG A 174 -2.09 -3.18 -15.34
CA ARG A 174 -2.92 -2.12 -15.95
C ARG A 174 -2.24 -1.45 -17.14
N ILE A 175 -0.93 -1.29 -17.11
CA ILE A 175 -0.13 -0.80 -18.24
C ILE A 175 -0.26 -1.79 -19.39
N TYR A 176 -0.09 -3.09 -19.13
CA TYR A 176 -0.26 -4.16 -20.10
C TYR A 176 -1.66 -4.15 -20.73
N ASP A 177 -2.71 -4.12 -19.93
CA ASP A 177 -4.11 -4.13 -20.40
C ASP A 177 -4.41 -2.92 -21.28
N TRP A 178 -3.86 -1.75 -20.93
CA TRP A 178 -4.03 -0.54 -21.73
C TRP A 178 -3.39 -0.68 -23.11
N TYR A 179 -2.13 -1.13 -23.18
CA TYR A 179 -1.43 -1.34 -24.44
C TYR A 179 -2.10 -2.43 -25.30
N LYS A 180 -2.51 -3.53 -24.69
CA LYS A 180 -3.26 -4.59 -25.38
C LYS A 180 -4.53 -4.04 -26.02
N LYS A 181 -5.30 -3.25 -25.28
CA LYS A 181 -6.53 -2.63 -25.80
C LYS A 181 -6.26 -1.59 -26.89
N ALA A 182 -5.23 -0.76 -26.71
CA ALA A 182 -4.90 0.31 -27.65
C ALA A 182 -4.37 -0.20 -29.00
N ASN A 183 -3.55 -1.26 -28.98
CA ASN A 183 -2.84 -1.77 -30.13
C ASN A 183 -3.49 -3.03 -30.75
N GLY A 184 -4.51 -3.63 -30.08
CA GLY A 184 -5.13 -4.88 -30.51
C GLY A 184 -4.21 -6.11 -30.42
N ASN A 185 -3.02 -5.99 -29.85
CA ASN A 185 -2.04 -7.06 -29.74
C ASN A 185 -2.18 -7.81 -28.42
N ASP A 186 -2.12 -9.13 -28.49
CA ASP A 186 -1.96 -9.97 -27.30
C ASP A 186 -0.45 -10.19 -27.06
N TYR A 187 0.07 -9.53 -26.02
CA TYR A 187 1.48 -9.65 -25.59
C TYR A 187 1.73 -10.89 -24.72
N SER A 188 0.82 -11.85 -24.68
CA SER A 188 0.91 -13.07 -23.83
C SER A 188 2.00 -14.07 -24.28
N GLY A 189 2.76 -13.76 -25.33
CA GLY A 189 3.88 -14.57 -25.82
C GLY A 189 5.13 -13.73 -26.00
N ALA A 190 6.07 -13.87 -25.12
CA ALA A 190 7.53 -13.75 -25.29
C ALA A 190 8.15 -12.52 -25.99
N ASP A 191 7.47 -11.39 -26.12
CA ASP A 191 8.14 -10.17 -26.58
C ASP A 191 8.15 -9.12 -25.45
N ASP A 192 9.14 -9.28 -24.55
CA ASP A 192 9.37 -8.44 -23.35
C ASP A 192 9.71 -6.98 -23.69
N ARG A 193 9.68 -6.56 -24.96
CA ARG A 193 10.03 -5.21 -25.41
C ARG A 193 8.94 -4.17 -25.18
N ALA A 194 7.74 -4.57 -24.78
CA ALA A 194 6.64 -3.63 -24.51
C ALA A 194 6.80 -2.87 -23.18
N CYS A 195 7.57 -3.41 -22.22
CA CYS A 195 7.84 -2.77 -20.92
C CYS A 195 9.05 -1.81 -20.92
N SER A 196 9.78 -1.70 -22.04
CA SER A 196 11.03 -0.93 -22.12
C SER A 196 10.92 0.40 -22.88
N ARG A 197 9.68 0.87 -23.19
CA ARG A 197 9.46 2.17 -23.85
C ARG A 197 8.71 3.14 -22.98
#